data_80be1627c41ce0bbd6d66aab1ee48a8a
#
_entry.id   80be1627c41ce0bbd6d66aab1ee48a8a
#
_cell.length_a   1.000
_cell.length_b   1.000
_cell.length_c   1.000
_cell.angle_alpha   90.00
_cell.angle_beta   90.00
_cell.angle_gamma   90.00
#
_symmetry.space_group_name_H-M   'P 1'
#
loop_
_entity.id
_entity.type
_entity.pdbx_description
1 polymer ?
#
loop_
_entity_poly.entity_id
_entity_poly.type
_entity_poly.pdbx_seq_one_letter_code
_entity_poly.pdbx_strand_id
1 'polypeptide(L)'
;GLVNNANCVWINDKPFQMMRSIRIESKDLYIPLKDFTYVLQSTIMPGINFDENKQILEVDVLKFNINDISIDIKSNGTIIKLTTKKPFAENGISSFINKHGWFYLTISGGVIDTSTINSGLTRGVVRQIESDQIGKTAQVAFKLGSKVVSHEWYQNTNPNELVIVLRTPLAVS
;
A
#
# COMPACT_ATOMS: atom_id res chain seq x y z
N GLY A 1 7.83 -3.29 -26.52
CA GLY A 1 8.39 -4.43 -27.23
C GLY A 1 9.60 -5.01 -26.49
N LEU A 2 9.73 -6.34 -26.50
CA LEU A 2 10.89 -7.01 -25.93
C LEU A 2 12.03 -6.97 -26.96
N VAL A 3 13.20 -6.53 -26.54
CA VAL A 3 14.41 -6.45 -27.38
C VAL A 3 15.35 -7.55 -26.96
N ASN A 4 15.94 -8.28 -27.91
CA ASN A 4 16.94 -9.29 -27.64
C ASN A 4 18.15 -8.67 -26.94
N ASN A 5 18.69 -9.35 -25.91
CA ASN A 5 19.75 -8.86 -25.04
C ASN A 5 19.37 -7.61 -24.19
N ALA A 6 18.10 -7.28 -24.09
CA ALA A 6 17.66 -6.24 -23.17
C ALA A 6 17.74 -6.75 -21.71
N ASN A 7 18.21 -5.93 -20.83
CA ASN A 7 18.22 -6.16 -19.38
C ASN A 7 17.25 -5.22 -18.64
N CYS A 8 16.29 -4.68 -19.37
CA CYS A 8 15.31 -3.73 -18.84
C CYS A 8 13.90 -4.20 -19.19
N VAL A 9 13.01 -4.16 -18.21
CA VAL A 9 11.56 -4.39 -18.38
C VAL A 9 10.79 -3.13 -17.98
N TRP A 10 9.67 -2.90 -18.63
CA TRP A 10 8.80 -1.76 -18.31
C TRP A 10 7.54 -2.27 -17.62
N ILE A 11 7.23 -1.71 -16.47
CA ILE A 11 6.02 -2.01 -15.70
C ILE A 11 5.37 -0.67 -15.33
N ASN A 12 4.11 -0.47 -15.74
CA ASN A 12 3.38 0.78 -15.53
C ASN A 12 4.19 2.03 -15.96
N ASP A 13 4.77 1.97 -17.17
CA ASP A 13 5.59 3.03 -17.80
C ASP A 13 6.87 3.39 -17.02
N LYS A 14 7.29 2.55 -16.08
CA LYS A 14 8.56 2.69 -15.36
C LYS A 14 9.55 1.61 -15.79
N PRO A 15 10.81 1.95 -16.10
CA PRO A 15 11.84 0.97 -16.43
C PRO A 15 12.41 0.32 -15.17
N PHE A 16 12.61 -0.99 -15.22
CA PHE A 16 13.29 -1.77 -14.19
C PHE A 16 14.42 -2.56 -14.81
N GLN A 17 15.62 -2.41 -14.23
CA GLN A 17 16.81 -3.08 -14.72
C GLN A 17 16.96 -4.45 -14.05
N MET A 18 17.30 -5.46 -14.85
CA MET A 18 17.69 -6.80 -14.41
C MET A 18 19.22 -6.96 -14.52
N MET A 19 19.79 -7.85 -13.73
CA MET A 19 21.22 -8.15 -13.81
C MET A 19 21.56 -8.94 -15.08
N ARG A 20 20.67 -9.83 -15.50
CA ARG A 20 20.83 -10.68 -16.68
C ARG A 20 19.87 -10.26 -17.78
N SER A 21 20.32 -10.42 -19.02
CA SER A 21 19.54 -10.03 -20.19
C SER A 21 18.49 -11.07 -20.57
N ILE A 22 17.39 -10.58 -21.11
CA ILE A 22 16.40 -11.39 -21.84
C ILE A 22 17.02 -11.89 -23.13
N ARG A 23 16.83 -13.15 -23.47
CA ARG A 23 17.25 -13.74 -24.72
C ARG A 23 16.08 -14.22 -25.54
N ILE A 24 16.15 -14.01 -26.86
CA ILE A 24 15.20 -14.52 -27.83
C ILE A 24 15.96 -15.48 -28.73
N GLU A 25 15.60 -16.75 -28.69
CA GLU A 25 16.20 -17.80 -29.51
C GLU A 25 15.10 -18.46 -30.34
N SER A 26 15.22 -18.41 -31.67
CA SER A 26 14.21 -18.87 -32.61
C SER A 26 12.88 -18.10 -32.42
N LYS A 27 11.90 -18.67 -31.74
CA LYS A 27 10.61 -18.05 -31.39
C LYS A 27 10.36 -18.04 -29.89
N ASP A 28 11.32 -18.51 -29.10
CA ASP A 28 11.19 -18.65 -27.67
C ASP A 28 11.83 -17.47 -26.93
N LEU A 29 11.19 -17.07 -25.85
CA LEU A 29 11.62 -15.99 -24.97
C LEU A 29 12.18 -16.57 -23.68
N TYR A 30 13.43 -16.28 -23.40
CA TYR A 30 14.11 -16.69 -22.16
C TYR A 30 14.28 -15.48 -21.25
N ILE A 31 13.62 -15.52 -20.11
CA ILE A 31 13.69 -14.45 -19.11
C ILE A 31 14.46 -14.98 -17.88
N PRO A 32 15.46 -14.25 -17.36
CA PRO A 32 16.15 -14.63 -16.14
C PRO A 32 15.19 -14.68 -14.96
N LEU A 33 14.76 -15.87 -14.55
CA LEU A 33 13.67 -16.07 -13.59
C LEU A 33 13.90 -15.34 -12.28
N LYS A 34 15.10 -15.44 -11.70
CA LYS A 34 15.43 -14.78 -10.43
C LYS A 34 15.31 -13.26 -10.51
N ASP A 35 15.91 -12.66 -11.55
CA ASP A 35 15.92 -11.20 -11.72
C ASP A 35 14.49 -10.68 -12.01
N PHE A 36 13.77 -11.40 -12.85
CA PHE A 36 12.40 -11.05 -13.20
C PHE A 36 11.43 -11.20 -12.00
N THR A 37 11.59 -12.28 -11.22
CA THR A 37 10.82 -12.47 -10.00
C THR A 37 11.08 -11.34 -9.00
N TYR A 38 12.33 -10.90 -8.85
CA TYR A 38 12.66 -9.75 -7.99
C TYR A 38 11.98 -8.47 -8.46
N VAL A 39 11.96 -8.20 -9.76
CA VAL A 39 11.26 -7.04 -10.33
C VAL A 39 9.75 -7.14 -10.07
N LEU A 40 9.14 -8.29 -10.31
CA LEU A 40 7.71 -8.51 -10.06
C LEU A 40 7.38 -8.35 -8.56
N GLN A 41 8.18 -8.93 -7.68
CA GLN A 41 8.01 -8.85 -6.24
C GLN A 41 8.06 -7.42 -5.71
N SER A 42 8.95 -6.61 -6.27
CA SER A 42 9.10 -5.20 -5.84
C SER A 42 8.10 -4.24 -6.50
N THR A 43 7.26 -4.73 -7.42
CA THR A 43 6.35 -3.87 -8.19
C THR A 43 4.89 -4.29 -8.09
N ILE A 44 4.51 -5.35 -8.80
CA ILE A 44 3.09 -5.72 -9.01
C ILE A 44 2.69 -7.03 -8.35
N MET A 45 3.64 -7.87 -7.94
CA MET A 45 3.38 -9.19 -7.37
C MET A 45 4.24 -9.46 -6.12
N PRO A 46 4.06 -8.70 -5.02
CA PRO A 46 4.89 -8.86 -3.83
C PRO A 46 4.82 -10.26 -3.17
N GLY A 47 3.83 -11.08 -3.52
CA GLY A 47 3.71 -12.48 -3.07
C GLY A 47 4.44 -13.50 -3.95
N ILE A 48 5.12 -13.08 -5.04
CA ILE A 48 5.92 -13.99 -5.85
C ILE A 48 7.31 -14.18 -5.22
N ASN A 49 7.77 -15.41 -5.14
CA ASN A 49 9.10 -15.75 -4.63
C ASN A 49 9.71 -16.89 -5.43
N PHE A 50 11.01 -16.83 -5.70
CA PHE A 50 11.74 -17.92 -6.35
C PHE A 50 12.82 -18.47 -5.41
N ASP A 51 12.60 -19.69 -4.94
CA ASP A 51 13.60 -20.45 -4.17
C ASP A 51 14.59 -21.10 -5.17
N GLU A 52 15.75 -20.49 -5.31
CA GLU A 52 16.78 -20.94 -6.25
C GLU A 52 17.35 -22.33 -5.89
N ASN A 53 17.39 -22.68 -4.60
CA ASN A 53 17.93 -23.98 -4.15
C ASN A 53 16.95 -25.12 -4.45
N LYS A 54 15.67 -24.87 -4.30
CA LYS A 54 14.62 -25.86 -4.57
C LYS A 54 14.10 -25.81 -6.00
N GLN A 55 14.47 -24.76 -6.78
CA GLN A 55 13.94 -24.48 -8.12
C GLN A 55 12.39 -24.38 -8.11
N ILE A 56 11.83 -23.77 -7.05
CA ILE A 56 10.39 -23.60 -6.88
C ILE A 56 10.05 -22.11 -7.03
N LEU A 57 9.10 -21.82 -7.92
CA LEU A 57 8.43 -20.54 -8.01
C LEU A 57 7.16 -20.59 -7.17
N GLU A 58 7.14 -19.87 -6.06
CA GLU A 58 5.96 -19.72 -5.22
C GLU A 58 5.21 -18.46 -5.66
N VAL A 59 3.92 -18.59 -5.89
CA VAL A 59 3.02 -17.46 -6.15
C VAL A 59 1.96 -17.49 -5.07
N ASP A 60 2.19 -16.74 -4.00
CA ASP A 60 1.17 -16.55 -2.99
C ASP A 60 0.13 -15.54 -3.48
N VAL A 61 -1.13 -15.92 -3.40
CA VAL A 61 -2.20 -14.93 -3.48
C VAL A 61 -2.00 -14.01 -2.28
N LEU A 62 -1.64 -12.76 -2.54
CA LEU A 62 -1.45 -11.75 -1.50
C LEU A 62 -2.64 -11.79 -0.55
N LYS A 63 -2.44 -12.30 0.64
CA LYS A 63 -3.40 -12.21 1.71
C LYS A 63 -3.28 -10.80 2.27
N PHE A 64 -3.94 -9.84 1.62
CA PHE A 64 -4.07 -8.51 2.19
C PHE A 64 -4.47 -8.62 3.66
N ASN A 65 -3.77 -7.91 4.51
CA ASN A 65 -4.12 -7.80 5.93
C ASN A 65 -4.72 -6.41 6.26
N ILE A 66 -4.80 -5.53 5.24
CA ILE A 66 -5.56 -4.28 5.23
C ILE A 66 -6.36 -4.27 3.92
N ASN A 67 -7.67 -4.43 3.99
CA ASN A 67 -8.50 -4.76 2.82
C ASN A 67 -9.78 -3.95 2.67
N ASP A 68 -10.09 -3.04 3.59
CA ASP A 68 -11.26 -2.17 3.46
C ASP A 68 -11.06 -0.88 4.25
N ILE A 69 -11.82 0.16 3.88
CA ILE A 69 -11.82 1.46 4.52
C ILE A 69 -13.25 1.99 4.66
N SER A 70 -13.55 2.55 5.82
CA SER A 70 -14.76 3.31 6.04
C SER A 70 -14.45 4.65 6.71
N ILE A 71 -15.29 5.66 6.44
CA ILE A 71 -15.13 7.00 6.97
C ILE A 71 -16.46 7.47 7.54
N ASP A 72 -16.47 7.81 8.83
CA ASP A 72 -17.60 8.31 9.58
C ASP A 72 -17.41 9.79 9.94
N ILE A 73 -18.45 10.59 9.72
CA ILE A 73 -18.47 12.01 10.13
C ILE A 73 -19.01 12.11 11.56
N LYS A 74 -18.32 12.91 12.37
CA LYS A 74 -18.77 13.29 13.72
C LYS A 74 -18.89 14.82 13.82
N SER A 75 -19.60 15.32 14.82
CA SER A 75 -19.81 16.76 15.02
C SER A 75 -18.52 17.57 15.16
N ASN A 76 -17.46 16.97 15.67
CA ASN A 76 -16.17 17.60 15.91
C ASN A 76 -14.99 16.91 15.17
N GLY A 77 -15.30 16.18 14.09
CA GLY A 77 -14.22 15.53 13.33
C GLY A 77 -14.66 14.40 12.39
N THR A 78 -13.70 13.60 12.03
CA THR A 78 -13.86 12.46 11.11
C THR A 78 -13.15 11.24 11.71
N ILE A 79 -13.82 10.10 11.68
CA ILE A 79 -13.25 8.81 12.07
C ILE A 79 -13.03 8.01 10.79
N ILE A 80 -11.79 7.53 10.61
CA ILE A 80 -11.40 6.63 9.52
C ILE A 80 -11.11 5.27 10.14
N LYS A 81 -11.64 4.21 9.55
CA LYS A 81 -11.41 2.84 9.98
C LYS A 81 -10.84 2.04 8.83
N LEU A 82 -9.69 1.45 9.03
CA LEU A 82 -9.11 0.46 8.14
C LEU A 82 -9.41 -0.92 8.72
N THR A 83 -10.11 -1.75 7.96
CA THR A 83 -10.37 -3.14 8.35
C THR A 83 -9.09 -3.96 8.21
N THR A 84 -8.71 -4.66 9.27
CA THR A 84 -7.47 -5.42 9.33
C THR A 84 -7.75 -6.88 9.68
N LYS A 85 -6.88 -7.81 9.27
CA LYS A 85 -7.02 -9.24 9.63
C LYS A 85 -6.52 -9.55 11.04
N LYS A 86 -5.59 -8.74 11.53
CA LYS A 86 -4.98 -8.87 12.85
C LYS A 86 -4.45 -7.51 13.32
N PRO A 87 -4.25 -7.31 14.61
CA PRO A 87 -3.56 -6.13 15.10
C PRO A 87 -2.11 -6.08 14.62
N PHE A 88 -1.57 -4.88 14.48
CA PHE A 88 -0.16 -4.63 14.17
C PHE A 88 0.58 -4.25 15.46
N ALA A 89 1.91 -4.40 15.47
CA ALA A 89 2.73 -3.92 16.56
C ALA A 89 2.66 -2.38 16.63
N GLU A 90 2.40 -1.81 17.81
CA GLU A 90 2.24 -0.36 17.99
C GLU A 90 3.45 0.44 17.52
N ASN A 91 4.66 -0.06 17.77
CA ASN A 91 5.91 0.56 17.31
C ASN A 91 6.13 0.45 15.80
N GLY A 92 5.31 -0.33 15.09
CA GLY A 92 5.29 -0.44 13.63
C GLY A 92 4.32 0.53 12.96
N ILE A 93 3.55 1.30 13.73
CA ILE A 93 2.58 2.26 13.20
C ILE A 93 3.07 3.68 13.50
N SER A 94 3.07 4.52 12.48
CA SER A 94 3.38 5.95 12.63
C SER A 94 2.43 6.81 11.82
N SER A 95 2.15 8.01 12.31
CA SER A 95 1.28 8.96 11.61
C SER A 95 1.76 10.39 11.78
N PHE A 96 1.54 11.22 10.77
CA PHE A 96 1.80 12.65 10.82
C PHE A 96 0.95 13.42 9.79
N ILE A 97 0.80 14.72 10.01
CA ILE A 97 0.21 15.65 9.03
C ILE A 97 1.34 16.52 8.47
N ASN A 98 1.47 16.56 7.15
CA ASN A 98 2.44 17.44 6.51
C ASN A 98 1.90 18.86 6.31
N LYS A 99 2.80 19.80 5.96
CA LYS A 99 2.47 21.20 5.71
C LYS A 99 1.50 21.45 4.55
N HIS A 100 1.32 20.47 3.67
CA HIS A 100 0.42 20.52 2.53
C HIS A 100 -0.97 19.96 2.82
N GLY A 101 -1.28 19.61 4.08
CA GLY A 101 -2.57 19.11 4.51
C GLY A 101 -2.81 17.65 4.11
N TRP A 102 -1.76 16.84 4.09
CA TRP A 102 -1.87 15.40 3.97
C TRP A 102 -1.60 14.74 5.32
N PHE A 103 -2.51 13.89 5.75
CA PHE A 103 -2.30 12.97 6.85
C PHE A 103 -1.75 11.67 6.28
N TYR A 104 -0.63 11.22 6.79
CA TYR A 104 0.02 9.96 6.42
C TYR A 104 -0.08 8.97 7.57
N LEU A 105 -0.38 7.73 7.24
CA LEU A 105 -0.33 6.59 8.14
C LEU A 105 0.56 5.53 7.50
N THR A 106 1.58 5.10 8.23
CA THR A 106 2.53 4.07 7.80
C THR A 106 2.42 2.87 8.72
N ILE A 107 2.29 1.67 8.16
CA ILE A 107 2.02 0.43 8.88
C ILE A 107 3.05 -0.62 8.46
N SER A 108 4.02 -0.88 9.31
CA SER A 108 5.02 -1.93 9.10
C SER A 108 4.37 -3.32 9.19
N GLY A 109 4.69 -4.20 8.25
CA GLY A 109 4.03 -5.50 8.12
C GLY A 109 2.62 -5.44 7.52
N GLY A 110 2.16 -4.23 7.13
CA GLY A 110 0.92 -4.04 6.39
C GLY A 110 1.06 -4.53 4.94
N VAL A 111 0.08 -5.31 4.49
CA VAL A 111 -0.10 -5.70 3.08
C VAL A 111 -1.48 -5.19 2.68
N ILE A 112 -1.50 -4.17 1.81
CA ILE A 112 -2.69 -3.37 1.54
C ILE A 112 -3.26 -3.64 0.14
N ASP A 113 -4.58 -3.77 0.06
CA ASP A 113 -5.30 -3.71 -1.21
C ASP A 113 -5.46 -2.25 -1.65
N THR A 114 -4.47 -1.76 -2.40
CA THR A 114 -4.44 -0.36 -2.84
C THR A 114 -5.63 0.00 -3.73
N SER A 115 -6.14 -0.94 -4.52
CA SER A 115 -7.27 -0.68 -5.41
C SER A 115 -8.57 -0.43 -4.62
N THR A 116 -8.83 -1.27 -3.62
CA THR A 116 -10.00 -1.13 -2.75
C THR A 116 -9.87 0.11 -1.86
N ILE A 117 -8.70 0.35 -1.28
CA ILE A 117 -8.50 1.52 -0.40
C ILE A 117 -8.61 2.84 -1.16
N ASN A 118 -7.99 2.95 -2.35
CA ASN A 118 -8.04 4.18 -3.16
C ASN A 118 -9.44 4.47 -3.72
N SER A 119 -10.29 3.46 -3.86
CA SER A 119 -11.69 3.61 -4.28
C SER A 119 -12.65 3.94 -3.13
N GLY A 120 -12.15 4.04 -1.90
CA GLY A 120 -12.93 4.36 -0.71
C GLY A 120 -13.66 5.71 -0.83
N LEU A 121 -14.87 5.77 -0.26
CA LEU A 121 -15.69 6.99 -0.28
C LEU A 121 -15.08 8.06 0.63
N THR A 122 -14.75 9.20 0.06
CA THR A 122 -14.28 10.36 0.81
C THR A 122 -15.42 11.10 1.51
N ARG A 123 -15.27 11.41 2.80
CA ARG A 123 -16.27 12.10 3.62
C ARG A 123 -15.62 12.98 4.69
N GLY A 124 -16.40 13.85 5.30
CA GLY A 124 -15.93 14.71 6.39
C GLY A 124 -14.76 15.60 5.95
N VAL A 125 -13.64 15.53 6.65
CA VAL A 125 -12.43 16.30 6.30
C VAL A 125 -11.60 15.65 5.19
N VAL A 126 -11.85 14.39 4.83
CA VAL A 126 -11.09 13.66 3.81
C VAL A 126 -11.59 14.01 2.41
N ARG A 127 -10.68 14.45 1.54
CA ARG A 127 -10.97 14.83 0.14
C ARG A 127 -10.41 13.86 -0.88
N GLN A 128 -9.33 13.15 -0.53
CA GLN A 128 -8.67 12.19 -1.41
C GLN A 128 -8.00 11.12 -0.54
N ILE A 129 -7.94 9.91 -1.07
CA ILE A 129 -7.28 8.76 -0.44
C ILE A 129 -6.25 8.24 -1.44
N GLU A 130 -5.03 8.07 -0.98
CA GLU A 130 -3.95 7.42 -1.73
C GLU A 130 -3.32 6.34 -0.86
N SER A 131 -3.02 5.20 -1.43
CA SER A 131 -2.32 4.14 -0.70
C SER A 131 -1.23 3.52 -1.57
N ASP A 132 -0.18 3.08 -0.91
CA ASP A 132 0.99 2.48 -1.53
C ASP A 132 1.49 1.29 -0.72
N GLN A 133 2.03 0.30 -1.43
CA GLN A 133 2.77 -0.81 -0.84
C GLN A 133 4.26 -0.57 -1.06
N ILE A 134 5.00 -0.31 0.01
CA ILE A 134 6.46 -0.06 -0.03
C ILE A 134 7.17 -1.22 0.65
N GLY A 135 7.55 -2.23 -0.13
CA GLY A 135 8.12 -3.46 0.40
C GLY A 135 7.15 -4.15 1.38
N LYS A 136 7.56 -4.29 2.64
CA LYS A 136 6.74 -4.87 3.73
C LYS A 136 5.96 -3.82 4.53
N THR A 137 5.79 -2.63 4.00
CA THR A 137 5.14 -1.52 4.70
C THR A 137 4.00 -0.97 3.83
N ALA A 138 2.81 -0.86 4.41
CA ALA A 138 1.70 -0.15 3.80
C ALA A 138 1.74 1.33 4.20
N GLN A 139 1.47 2.22 3.26
CA GLN A 139 1.25 3.63 3.53
C GLN A 139 -0.13 4.04 3.01
N VAL A 140 -0.89 4.76 3.82
CA VAL A 140 -2.15 5.39 3.41
C VAL A 140 -2.05 6.87 3.67
N ALA A 141 -2.41 7.67 2.68
CA ALA A 141 -2.41 9.12 2.75
C ALA A 141 -3.82 9.68 2.50
N PHE A 142 -4.21 10.64 3.32
CA PHE A 142 -5.51 11.31 3.25
C PHE A 142 -5.31 12.79 3.02
N LYS A 143 -5.79 13.31 1.90
CA LYS A 143 -5.84 14.76 1.66
C LYS A 143 -6.94 15.35 2.52
N LEU A 144 -6.59 16.34 3.36
CA LEU A 144 -7.51 17.01 4.26
C LEU A 144 -8.05 18.30 3.63
N GLY A 145 -9.37 18.48 3.67
CA GLY A 145 -10.04 19.66 3.11
C GLY A 145 -10.22 20.81 4.11
N SER A 146 -9.89 20.60 5.38
CA SER A 146 -9.96 21.61 6.44
C SER A 146 -8.92 21.37 7.51
N LYS A 147 -8.74 22.34 8.40
CA LYS A 147 -7.79 22.27 9.51
C LYS A 147 -8.16 21.14 10.47
N VAL A 148 -7.22 20.26 10.75
CA VAL A 148 -7.28 19.27 11.81
C VAL A 148 -6.46 19.79 12.99
N VAL A 149 -7.05 19.84 14.18
CA VAL A 149 -6.40 20.38 15.40
C VAL A 149 -5.63 19.32 16.16
N SER A 150 -6.07 18.07 16.07
CA SER A 150 -5.36 16.92 16.62
C SER A 150 -5.74 15.64 15.87
N HIS A 151 -4.86 14.68 15.91
CA HIS A 151 -5.13 13.33 15.42
C HIS A 151 -4.61 12.30 16.40
N GLU A 152 -5.27 11.17 16.42
CA GLU A 152 -4.88 9.99 17.18
C GLU A 152 -5.24 8.73 16.41
N TRP A 153 -4.62 7.62 16.71
CA TRP A 153 -5.00 6.32 16.20
C TRP A 153 -4.97 5.28 17.33
N TYR A 154 -5.78 4.25 17.17
CA TYR A 154 -5.79 3.10 18.05
C TYR A 154 -6.26 1.86 17.28
N GLN A 155 -6.10 0.69 17.87
CA GLN A 155 -6.52 -0.57 17.29
C GLN A 155 -7.65 -1.19 18.10
N ASN A 156 -8.69 -1.66 17.41
CA ASN A 156 -9.72 -2.54 17.93
C ASN A 156 -9.38 -3.98 17.54
N THR A 157 -9.77 -4.94 18.39
CA THR A 157 -9.55 -6.36 18.16
C THR A 157 -10.85 -7.14 17.89
N ASN A 158 -12.01 -6.51 18.09
CA ASN A 158 -13.31 -7.11 17.80
C ASN A 158 -14.34 -6.02 17.40
N PRO A 159 -14.51 -5.72 16.10
CA PRO A 159 -13.74 -6.24 14.96
C PRO A 159 -12.30 -5.73 14.94
N ASN A 160 -11.43 -6.41 14.17
CA ASN A 160 -10.07 -5.93 13.96
C ASN A 160 -10.09 -4.70 13.05
N GLU A 161 -9.76 -3.55 13.60
CA GLU A 161 -9.73 -2.27 12.91
C GLU A 161 -8.56 -1.42 13.39
N LEU A 162 -7.93 -0.70 12.48
CA LEU A 162 -7.08 0.44 12.82
C LEU A 162 -7.91 1.71 12.64
N VAL A 163 -8.17 2.37 13.75
CA VAL A 163 -9.06 3.54 13.82
C VAL A 163 -8.22 4.81 13.91
N ILE A 164 -8.52 5.77 13.05
CA ILE A 164 -7.90 7.10 13.05
C ILE A 164 -8.98 8.12 13.37
N VAL A 165 -8.71 9.00 14.34
CA VAL A 165 -9.59 10.09 14.73
C VAL A 165 -8.94 11.41 14.35
N LEU A 166 -9.58 12.15 13.45
CA LEU A 166 -9.18 13.49 13.02
C LEU A 166 -10.13 14.51 13.63
N ARG A 167 -9.66 15.32 14.59
CA ARG A 167 -10.50 16.34 15.26
C ARG A 167 -10.41 17.66 14.53
N THR A 168 -11.55 18.29 14.30
CA THR A 168 -11.67 19.63 13.73
C THR A 168 -12.07 20.64 14.81
N PRO A 169 -11.82 21.95 14.60
CA PRO A 169 -12.38 22.97 15.47
C PRO A 169 -13.91 22.82 15.54
N LEU A 170 -14.50 23.00 16.71
CA LEU A 170 -15.94 23.11 16.83
C LEU A 170 -16.40 24.32 16.03
N ALA A 171 -17.47 24.16 15.25
CA ALA A 171 -18.11 25.32 14.64
C ALA A 171 -18.62 26.23 15.79
N VAL A 172 -18.06 27.42 15.87
CA VAL A 172 -18.58 28.46 16.78
C VAL A 172 -19.91 28.90 16.14
N SER A 173 -21.02 28.53 16.76
CA SER A 173 -22.35 29.00 16.39
C SER A 173 -22.54 30.44 16.84
#